data_623abd4b1f253d7915f76509b08a63e6
#
_entry.id   623abd4b1f253d7915f76509b08a63e6
#
_cell.length_a   1.000
_cell.length_b   1.000
_cell.length_c   1.000
_cell.angle_alpha   90.00
_cell.angle_beta   90.00
_cell.angle_gamma   90.00
#
_symmetry.space_group_name_H-M   'P 1'
#
loop_
_entity.id
_entity.type
_entity.pdbx_description
1 polymer ?
#
loop_
_entity_poly.entity_id
_entity_poly.type
_entity_poly.pdbx_seq_one_letter_code
_entity_poly.pdbx_strand_id
1 'polypeptide(L)'
;MSSHPKRLLLGAAGLALLLFAAVATAGVDRNSGPAEVSGSLRVVSNWTGSEGEAFQAVVNGFKKAYPNVDVKVEQVPFDQTQAMLTQQFAAGSPPDVTVALPGIVRAFSSQGLLMNLDSLWNTWVKKGEYNTSLRAIAQGSDGHTDAVFFKGNINALIWYKPSQLKQLGIKVPTTWGQFNAALKKVKAAGKTPFLVGGKDGWPLTQWVDPIILRVAGPSAFNSLARGTIPWDDKRIVRAFTVLNGMIQNYWPSNSLATAFIDEACGWATGKAVFDNQGAFINLVAPGQCDKKLKPGRDFTFFLMPKYRASAPTAQFVSGDLFAGAKDTDNPDATMAFLGYLGSAPAQSIWARRGGYIAPNAKVPLKVYPNVNDRKAAAQWPKNPTVAAGYDLDDWIGGSIQVRYRQALAELVRDHDVGKFISTMTRVDTRSK
;
A
#
# COMPACT_ATOMS: atom_id res chain seq x y z
N MET A 1 2.23 36.74 -89.97
CA MET A 1 1.79 38.14 -90.05
C MET A 1 0.70 38.33 -88.99
N SER A 2 1.03 39.17 -88.00
CA SER A 2 0.23 40.25 -87.47
C SER A 2 -1.13 39.80 -86.87
N SER A 3 -1.57 40.15 -85.70
CA SER A 3 -1.22 41.12 -84.68
C SER A 3 -2.30 41.00 -83.56
N HIS A 4 -1.95 41.26 -82.36
CA HIS A 4 -2.87 41.57 -81.22
C HIS A 4 -3.76 42.82 -81.53
N PRO A 5 -4.86 43.14 -80.78
CA PRO A 5 -4.83 43.24 -79.32
C PRO A 5 -6.20 43.08 -78.53
N LYS A 6 -6.08 42.92 -77.24
CA LYS A 6 -6.79 43.45 -76.01
C LYS A 6 -8.27 43.85 -76.07
N ARG A 7 -9.02 43.48 -75.08
CA ARG A 7 -9.76 44.23 -73.99
C ARG A 7 -10.80 43.37 -73.32
N LEU A 8 -10.69 43.16 -71.97
CA LEU A 8 -11.41 43.76 -70.86
C LEU A 8 -12.94 43.89 -70.99
N LEU A 9 -13.65 43.27 -70.07
CA LEU A 9 -14.64 43.82 -69.12
C LEU A 9 -15.42 42.72 -68.37
N LEU A 10 -15.27 42.73 -67.10
CA LEU A 10 -16.25 42.83 -65.96
C LEU A 10 -17.64 42.22 -66.11
N GLY A 11 -18.04 41.46 -65.12
CA GLY A 11 -19.41 41.42 -64.65
C GLY A 11 -19.85 40.24 -63.79
N ALA A 12 -19.92 40.48 -62.50
CA ALA A 12 -20.95 40.06 -61.51
C ALA A 12 -21.10 38.63 -61.09
N ALA A 13 -20.64 38.35 -59.89
CA ALA A 13 -21.32 37.86 -58.67
C ALA A 13 -22.48 36.88 -58.88
N GLY A 14 -22.23 35.63 -58.34
CA GLY A 14 -23.25 34.72 -57.99
C GLY A 14 -22.77 33.96 -56.72
N LEU A 15 -23.18 34.47 -55.57
CA LEU A 15 -22.85 33.92 -54.23
C LEU A 15 -23.73 32.72 -54.00
N ALA A 16 -23.18 31.47 -54.04
CA ALA A 16 -23.84 30.28 -53.54
C ALA A 16 -23.21 29.91 -52.19
N LEU A 17 -23.88 30.26 -51.09
CA LEU A 17 -23.57 29.78 -49.74
C LEU A 17 -23.84 28.29 -49.65
N LEU A 18 -22.82 27.48 -49.70
CA LEU A 18 -22.84 26.10 -49.20
C LEU A 18 -22.47 26.12 -47.70
N LEU A 19 -23.48 26.06 -46.85
CA LEU A 19 -23.34 25.76 -45.43
C LEU A 19 -22.82 24.32 -45.27
N PHE A 20 -21.52 24.17 -45.12
CA PHE A 20 -20.93 22.94 -44.51
C PHE A 20 -21.12 23.05 -43.00
N ALA A 21 -22.07 22.30 -42.46
CA ALA A 21 -22.11 22.00 -41.05
C ALA A 21 -20.92 21.10 -40.72
N ALA A 22 -19.85 21.70 -40.23
CA ALA A 22 -18.75 20.99 -39.62
C ALA A 22 -19.29 20.44 -38.28
N VAL A 23 -19.61 19.15 -38.25
CA VAL A 23 -19.72 18.39 -37.00
C VAL A 23 -18.32 18.36 -36.41
N ALA A 24 -18.08 19.27 -35.49
CA ALA A 24 -16.89 19.19 -34.64
C ALA A 24 -17.03 17.95 -33.76
N THR A 25 -16.48 16.84 -34.20
CA THR A 25 -16.09 15.76 -33.29
C THR A 25 -15.00 16.34 -32.42
N ALA A 26 -15.35 16.76 -31.20
CA ALA A 26 -14.38 17.07 -30.17
C ALA A 26 -13.59 15.80 -29.91
N GLY A 27 -12.53 15.57 -30.65
CA GLY A 27 -11.47 14.65 -30.32
C GLY A 27 -10.84 15.18 -29.03
N VAL A 28 -11.06 14.48 -27.92
CA VAL A 28 -10.35 14.74 -26.68
C VAL A 28 -8.87 14.59 -26.98
N ASP A 29 -8.18 15.71 -27.11
CA ASP A 29 -6.73 15.77 -27.32
C ASP A 29 -6.08 15.32 -25.98
N ARG A 30 -5.74 14.02 -25.88
CA ARG A 30 -5.20 13.37 -24.67
C ARG A 30 -3.74 13.76 -24.38
N ASN A 31 -3.30 14.90 -24.88
CA ASN A 31 -1.91 15.34 -24.78
C ASN A 31 -1.78 16.80 -24.34
N SER A 32 -2.68 17.28 -23.49
CA SER A 32 -2.55 18.60 -22.87
C SER A 32 -1.25 18.67 -22.05
N GLY A 33 -0.41 19.67 -22.33
CA GLY A 33 0.82 19.90 -21.56
C GLY A 33 0.51 20.29 -20.10
N PRO A 34 1.47 20.18 -19.17
CA PRO A 34 1.24 20.49 -17.75
C PRO A 34 0.65 21.88 -17.46
N ALA A 35 0.93 22.87 -18.29
CA ALA A 35 0.41 24.23 -18.15
C ALA A 35 -1.07 24.38 -18.60
N GLU A 36 -1.60 23.44 -19.37
CA GLU A 36 -2.98 23.46 -19.87
C GLU A 36 -3.95 22.76 -18.94
N VAL A 37 -3.46 21.85 -18.06
CA VAL A 37 -4.29 21.16 -17.08
C VAL A 37 -4.63 22.11 -15.94
N SER A 38 -5.92 22.27 -15.67
CA SER A 38 -6.44 23.11 -14.58
C SER A 38 -7.59 22.42 -13.85
N GLY A 39 -7.94 22.90 -12.67
CA GLY A 39 -9.06 22.40 -11.90
C GLY A 39 -8.79 22.37 -10.38
N SER A 40 -9.71 21.77 -9.65
CA SER A 40 -9.59 21.59 -8.20
C SER A 40 -9.79 20.12 -7.85
N LEU A 41 -8.85 19.52 -7.11
CA LEU A 41 -8.91 18.12 -6.70
C LEU A 41 -9.11 18.01 -5.20
N ARG A 42 -10.10 17.22 -4.79
CA ARG A 42 -10.25 16.69 -3.45
C ARG A 42 -9.58 15.32 -3.38
N VAL A 43 -8.52 15.23 -2.59
CA VAL A 43 -7.70 14.02 -2.45
C VAL A 43 -7.83 13.48 -1.03
N VAL A 44 -8.22 12.21 -0.88
CA VAL A 44 -8.23 11.53 0.42
C VAL A 44 -6.98 10.68 0.57
N SER A 45 -6.28 10.82 1.69
CA SER A 45 -5.16 9.98 2.10
C SER A 45 -5.38 9.41 3.49
N ASN A 46 -4.77 8.25 3.78
CA ASN A 46 -4.86 7.57 5.08
C ASN A 46 -3.63 7.79 5.98
N TRP A 47 -2.75 8.72 5.62
CA TRP A 47 -1.54 9.01 6.38
C TRP A 47 -1.68 10.29 7.17
N THR A 48 -1.34 10.19 8.47
CA THR A 48 -1.30 11.29 9.42
C THR A 48 0.13 11.48 9.96
N GLY A 49 0.36 12.54 10.73
CA GLY A 49 1.67 12.80 11.32
C GLY A 49 2.80 12.89 10.28
N SER A 50 3.95 12.25 10.55
CA SER A 50 5.13 12.31 9.69
C SER A 50 4.92 11.71 8.30
N GLU A 51 4.04 10.74 8.15
CA GLU A 51 3.67 10.18 6.85
C GLU A 51 2.76 11.15 6.07
N GLY A 52 1.81 11.81 6.76
CA GLY A 52 0.98 12.86 6.16
C GLY A 52 1.81 14.04 5.67
N GLU A 53 2.84 14.47 6.42
CA GLU A 53 3.80 15.48 6.00
C GLU A 53 4.61 15.04 4.77
N ALA A 54 4.99 13.76 4.70
CA ALA A 54 5.70 13.21 3.56
C ALA A 54 4.82 13.19 2.30
N PHE A 55 3.56 12.81 2.41
CA PHE A 55 2.60 12.87 1.30
C PHE A 55 2.34 14.31 0.86
N GLN A 56 2.17 15.24 1.81
CA GLN A 56 2.00 16.67 1.48
C GLN A 56 3.18 17.23 0.68
N ALA A 57 4.40 16.74 0.93
CA ALA A 57 5.56 17.13 0.11
C ALA A 57 5.45 16.62 -1.34
N VAL A 58 4.88 15.43 -1.56
CA VAL A 58 4.58 14.91 -2.91
C VAL A 58 3.54 15.78 -3.60
N VAL A 59 2.46 16.14 -2.89
CA VAL A 59 1.42 17.06 -3.40
C VAL A 59 2.01 18.43 -3.77
N ASN A 60 2.89 18.97 -2.92
CA ASN A 60 3.58 20.23 -3.22
C ASN A 60 4.48 20.11 -4.46
N GLY A 61 5.04 18.93 -4.72
CA GLY A 61 5.77 18.63 -5.96
C GLY A 61 4.84 18.65 -7.18
N PHE A 62 3.64 18.08 -7.04
CA PHE A 62 2.62 18.12 -8.09
C PHE A 62 2.18 19.57 -8.40
N LYS A 63 1.85 20.37 -7.38
CA LYS A 63 1.45 21.77 -7.54
C LYS A 63 2.50 22.63 -8.27
N LYS A 64 3.78 22.29 -8.12
CA LYS A 64 4.87 22.94 -8.89
C LYS A 64 4.88 22.52 -10.36
N ALA A 65 4.55 21.27 -10.65
CA ALA A 65 4.51 20.74 -12.02
C ALA A 65 3.22 21.14 -12.76
N TYR A 66 2.12 21.32 -12.01
CA TYR A 66 0.78 21.64 -12.52
C TYR A 66 0.21 22.85 -11.75
N PRO A 67 0.72 24.06 -12.02
CA PRO A 67 0.42 25.25 -11.20
C PRO A 67 -1.04 25.71 -11.26
N ASN A 68 -1.79 25.29 -12.29
CA ASN A 68 -3.20 25.64 -12.46
C ASN A 68 -4.18 24.63 -11.81
N VAL A 69 -3.65 23.60 -11.14
CA VAL A 69 -4.46 22.63 -10.40
C VAL A 69 -4.37 22.90 -8.91
N ASP A 70 -5.49 23.24 -8.27
CA ASP A 70 -5.57 23.27 -6.80
C ASP A 70 -5.78 21.85 -6.26
N VAL A 71 -5.07 21.50 -5.21
CA VAL A 71 -5.19 20.19 -4.55
C VAL A 71 -5.43 20.37 -3.07
N LYS A 72 -6.58 19.85 -2.59
CA LYS A 72 -6.95 19.81 -1.18
C LYS A 72 -6.85 18.37 -0.69
N VAL A 73 -5.98 18.14 0.29
CA VAL A 73 -5.77 16.81 0.89
C VAL A 73 -6.56 16.71 2.19
N GLU A 74 -7.42 15.72 2.26
CA GLU A 74 -8.10 15.27 3.47
C GLU A 74 -7.34 14.07 4.03
N GLN A 75 -6.81 14.20 5.25
CA GLN A 75 -6.10 13.13 5.94
C GLN A 75 -7.06 12.42 6.88
N VAL A 76 -7.37 11.16 6.59
CA VAL A 76 -8.31 10.34 7.36
C VAL A 76 -7.55 9.18 7.99
N PRO A 77 -7.71 8.89 9.29
CA PRO A 77 -7.07 7.73 9.90
C PRO A 77 -7.38 6.43 9.15
N PHE A 78 -6.39 5.54 9.05
CA PHE A 78 -6.46 4.33 8.23
C PHE A 78 -7.71 3.48 8.51
N ASP A 79 -8.04 3.29 9.79
CA ASP A 79 -9.18 2.49 10.25
C ASP A 79 -10.56 3.07 9.85
N GLN A 80 -10.62 4.38 9.58
CA GLN A 80 -11.85 5.11 9.22
C GLN A 80 -12.03 5.29 7.71
N THR A 81 -10.93 5.22 6.96
CA THR A 81 -10.88 5.57 5.53
C THR A 81 -11.85 4.72 4.71
N GLN A 82 -11.86 3.39 4.91
CA GLN A 82 -12.71 2.50 4.10
C GLN A 82 -14.20 2.75 4.31
N ALA A 83 -14.64 2.92 5.56
CA ALA A 83 -16.05 3.18 5.86
C ALA A 83 -16.50 4.52 5.28
N MET A 84 -15.68 5.55 5.45
CA MET A 84 -15.95 6.89 4.90
C MET A 84 -16.05 6.85 3.36
N LEU A 85 -15.10 6.22 2.67
CA LEU A 85 -15.12 6.13 1.22
C LEU A 85 -16.36 5.37 0.72
N THR A 86 -16.70 4.25 1.34
CA THR A 86 -17.91 3.49 0.99
C THR A 86 -19.16 4.37 1.09
N GLN A 87 -19.26 5.17 2.16
CA GLN A 87 -20.39 6.09 2.33
C GLN A 87 -20.39 7.21 1.28
N GLN A 88 -19.24 7.83 0.99
CA GLN A 88 -19.15 8.94 0.04
C GLN A 88 -19.44 8.49 -1.40
N PHE A 89 -18.92 7.34 -1.82
CA PHE A 89 -19.25 6.78 -3.13
C PHE A 89 -20.73 6.41 -3.25
N ALA A 90 -21.31 5.81 -2.20
CA ALA A 90 -22.77 5.50 -2.18
C ALA A 90 -23.65 6.76 -2.20
N ALA A 91 -23.18 7.87 -1.64
CA ALA A 91 -23.87 9.16 -1.64
C ALA A 91 -23.69 9.95 -2.96
N GLY A 92 -22.92 9.44 -3.93
CA GLY A 92 -22.64 10.14 -5.19
C GLY A 92 -21.76 11.39 -5.03
N SER A 93 -20.97 11.48 -3.95
CA SER A 93 -20.04 12.58 -3.70
C SER A 93 -18.64 12.08 -3.31
N PRO A 94 -18.01 11.23 -4.14
CA PRO A 94 -16.68 10.71 -3.86
C PRO A 94 -15.62 11.81 -3.95
N PRO A 95 -14.42 11.61 -3.37
CA PRO A 95 -13.27 12.43 -3.69
C PRO A 95 -12.81 12.19 -5.12
N ASP A 96 -12.18 13.18 -5.76
CA ASP A 96 -11.62 13.01 -7.10
C ASP A 96 -10.56 11.92 -7.13
N VAL A 97 -9.71 11.88 -6.09
CA VAL A 97 -8.67 10.87 -5.91
C VAL A 97 -8.68 10.35 -4.48
N THR A 98 -8.58 9.06 -4.32
CA THR A 98 -8.52 8.42 -3.00
C THR A 98 -7.42 7.39 -2.90
N VAL A 99 -6.81 7.30 -1.71
CA VAL A 99 -6.05 6.11 -1.36
C VAL A 99 -6.98 4.90 -1.30
N ALA A 100 -6.51 3.76 -1.79
CA ALA A 100 -7.29 2.53 -1.84
C ALA A 100 -6.40 1.31 -1.59
N LEU A 101 -7.01 0.25 -1.08
CA LEU A 101 -6.42 -1.08 -0.97
C LEU A 101 -6.96 -1.96 -2.11
N PRO A 102 -6.28 -3.03 -2.51
CA PRO A 102 -6.71 -3.87 -3.63
C PRO A 102 -8.15 -4.39 -3.50
N GLY A 103 -8.58 -4.75 -2.30
CA GLY A 103 -9.96 -5.17 -2.02
C GLY A 103 -10.98 -4.06 -2.30
N ILE A 104 -10.66 -2.82 -1.93
CA ILE A 104 -11.50 -1.63 -2.19
C ILE A 104 -11.53 -1.33 -3.69
N VAL A 105 -10.37 -1.37 -4.35
CA VAL A 105 -10.28 -1.15 -5.81
C VAL A 105 -11.22 -2.11 -6.53
N ARG A 106 -11.16 -3.41 -6.22
CA ARG A 106 -12.06 -4.41 -6.83
C ARG A 106 -13.53 -4.18 -6.51
N ALA A 107 -13.85 -3.80 -5.28
CA ALA A 107 -15.24 -3.53 -4.87
C ALA A 107 -15.83 -2.32 -5.59
N PHE A 108 -15.08 -1.25 -5.77
CA PHE A 108 -15.56 -0.06 -6.49
C PHE A 108 -15.52 -0.25 -8.01
N SER A 109 -14.52 -0.96 -8.53
CA SER A 109 -14.44 -1.32 -9.95
C SER A 109 -15.64 -2.17 -10.38
N SER A 110 -16.06 -3.15 -9.57
CA SER A 110 -17.24 -3.99 -9.88
C SER A 110 -18.55 -3.19 -10.01
N GLN A 111 -18.57 -1.98 -9.48
CA GLN A 111 -19.70 -1.03 -9.56
C GLN A 111 -19.48 0.03 -10.65
N GLY A 112 -18.37 -0.01 -11.38
CA GLY A 112 -18.02 0.94 -12.41
C GLY A 112 -17.71 2.36 -11.89
N LEU A 113 -17.25 2.49 -10.64
CA LEU A 113 -17.05 3.76 -9.94
C LEU A 113 -15.66 4.37 -10.14
N LEU A 114 -14.72 3.65 -10.73
CA LEU A 114 -13.32 4.06 -10.85
C LEU A 114 -12.93 4.39 -12.29
N MET A 115 -11.92 5.27 -12.43
CA MET A 115 -11.31 5.59 -13.72
C MET A 115 -10.44 4.44 -14.21
N ASN A 116 -10.53 4.15 -15.51
CA ASN A 116 -9.62 3.21 -16.17
C ASN A 116 -8.25 3.87 -16.39
N LEU A 117 -7.20 3.25 -15.86
CA LEU A 117 -5.81 3.71 -15.94
C LEU A 117 -4.92 2.83 -16.84
N ASP A 118 -5.50 1.99 -17.69
CA ASP A 118 -4.75 1.09 -18.58
C ASP A 118 -3.73 1.82 -19.44
N SER A 119 -4.04 3.02 -19.92
CA SER A 119 -3.14 3.82 -20.76
C SER A 119 -1.85 4.20 -20.02
N LEU A 120 -1.96 4.60 -18.74
CA LEU A 120 -0.81 4.89 -17.89
C LEU A 120 0.02 3.62 -17.65
N TRP A 121 -0.63 2.51 -17.28
CA TRP A 121 0.05 1.25 -17.00
C TRP A 121 0.72 0.64 -18.22
N ASN A 122 0.10 0.73 -19.40
CA ASN A 122 0.72 0.30 -20.65
C ASN A 122 2.01 1.06 -20.91
N THR A 123 2.01 2.37 -20.67
CA THR A 123 3.20 3.22 -20.79
C THR A 123 4.27 2.85 -19.78
N TRP A 124 3.92 2.72 -18.51
CA TRP A 124 4.87 2.40 -17.43
C TRP A 124 5.51 1.02 -17.58
N VAL A 125 4.70 0.00 -17.93
CA VAL A 125 5.22 -1.35 -18.16
C VAL A 125 6.17 -1.36 -19.37
N LYS A 126 5.79 -0.69 -20.47
CA LYS A 126 6.65 -0.57 -21.67
C LYS A 126 7.98 0.13 -21.37
N LYS A 127 7.98 1.13 -20.48
CA LYS A 127 9.20 1.84 -20.05
C LYS A 127 9.99 1.10 -18.97
N GLY A 128 9.51 -0.04 -18.47
CA GLY A 128 10.11 -0.77 -17.36
C GLY A 128 10.12 0.03 -16.06
N GLU A 129 9.11 0.87 -15.85
CA GLU A 129 8.87 1.61 -14.61
C GLU A 129 8.14 0.77 -13.59
N TYR A 130 7.20 -0.07 -14.07
CA TYR A 130 6.46 -1.03 -13.27
C TYR A 130 6.48 -2.41 -13.94
N ASN A 131 6.34 -3.46 -13.14
CA ASN A 131 6.18 -4.81 -13.67
C ASN A 131 4.69 -5.21 -13.74
N THR A 132 4.41 -6.27 -14.50
CA THR A 132 3.04 -6.78 -14.70
C THR A 132 2.39 -7.30 -13.41
N SER A 133 3.19 -7.74 -12.44
CA SER A 133 2.67 -8.25 -11.17
C SER A 133 2.14 -7.13 -10.28
N LEU A 134 2.78 -5.96 -10.28
CA LEU A 134 2.25 -4.77 -9.60
C LEU A 134 0.98 -4.27 -10.29
N ARG A 135 0.93 -4.36 -11.63
CA ARG A 135 -0.29 -4.07 -12.39
C ARG A 135 -1.45 -4.97 -11.95
N ALA A 136 -1.19 -6.28 -11.81
CA ALA A 136 -2.22 -7.23 -11.38
C ALA A 136 -2.79 -6.94 -9.96
N ILE A 137 -1.98 -6.33 -9.08
CA ILE A 137 -2.45 -5.88 -7.76
C ILE A 137 -3.38 -4.66 -7.87
N ALA A 138 -3.13 -3.78 -8.84
CA ALA A 138 -3.90 -2.57 -9.09
C ALA A 138 -5.12 -2.78 -10.00
N GLN A 139 -5.35 -4.02 -10.43
CA GLN A 139 -6.43 -4.40 -11.35
C GLN A 139 -7.78 -4.46 -10.62
N GLY A 140 -8.79 -3.91 -11.24
CA GLY A 140 -10.17 -4.00 -10.82
C GLY A 140 -10.82 -5.35 -11.16
N SER A 141 -12.09 -5.50 -10.79
CA SER A 141 -12.89 -6.70 -11.07
C SER A 141 -13.34 -6.80 -12.52
N ASP A 142 -13.38 -5.69 -13.24
CA ASP A 142 -13.75 -5.57 -14.64
C ASP A 142 -12.62 -5.94 -15.62
N GLY A 143 -11.43 -6.26 -15.08
CA GLY A 143 -10.24 -6.60 -15.85
C GLY A 143 -9.37 -5.40 -16.25
N HIS A 144 -9.83 -4.18 -16.02
CA HIS A 144 -9.05 -2.96 -16.21
C HIS A 144 -8.14 -2.69 -15.02
N THR A 145 -7.17 -1.82 -15.22
CA THR A 145 -6.29 -1.36 -14.13
C THR A 145 -6.81 -0.01 -13.66
N ASP A 146 -7.34 0.05 -12.43
CA ASP A 146 -8.12 1.18 -11.92
C ASP A 146 -7.41 1.95 -10.80
N ALA A 147 -6.18 1.57 -10.48
CA ALA A 147 -5.41 2.23 -9.45
C ALA A 147 -3.93 2.36 -9.80
N VAL A 148 -3.26 3.30 -9.15
CA VAL A 148 -1.81 3.49 -9.19
C VAL A 148 -1.20 2.86 -7.95
N PHE A 149 -0.24 1.98 -8.10
CA PHE A 149 0.55 1.50 -6.97
C PHE A 149 1.54 2.58 -6.56
N PHE A 150 1.26 3.27 -5.47
CA PHE A 150 2.01 4.47 -5.08
C PHE A 150 3.05 4.20 -4.00
N LYS A 151 2.67 3.55 -2.90
CA LYS A 151 3.57 3.29 -1.77
C LYS A 151 3.69 1.80 -1.54
N GLY A 152 4.88 1.25 -1.79
CA GLY A 152 5.20 -0.11 -1.41
C GLY A 152 5.64 -0.21 0.05
N ASN A 153 5.43 -1.37 0.65
CA ASN A 153 5.88 -1.68 1.99
C ASN A 153 6.34 -3.14 2.09
N ILE A 154 7.38 -3.37 2.86
CA ILE A 154 7.81 -4.71 3.27
C ILE A 154 7.43 -4.86 4.74
N ASN A 155 6.64 -5.87 5.03
CA ASN A 155 6.21 -6.22 6.37
C ASN A 155 7.03 -7.41 6.92
N ALA A 156 6.73 -7.83 8.15
CA ALA A 156 7.50 -8.84 8.87
C ALA A 156 8.96 -8.41 9.14
N LEU A 157 9.16 -7.13 9.32
CA LEU A 157 10.42 -6.59 9.81
C LEU A 157 10.38 -6.61 11.34
N ILE A 158 11.30 -7.37 11.93
CA ILE A 158 11.45 -7.36 13.40
C ILE A 158 12.43 -6.27 13.76
N TRP A 159 11.88 -5.14 14.19
CA TRP A 159 12.64 -3.97 14.61
C TRP A 159 13.24 -4.18 15.99
N TYR A 160 14.44 -3.68 16.22
CA TYR A 160 15.15 -3.77 17.47
C TYR A 160 16.18 -2.64 17.62
N LYS A 161 16.59 -2.39 18.85
CA LYS A 161 17.70 -1.51 19.19
C LYS A 161 18.95 -2.32 19.48
N PRO A 162 20.05 -2.17 18.73
CA PRO A 162 21.30 -2.91 18.96
C PRO A 162 21.83 -2.79 20.40
N SER A 163 21.70 -1.62 21.03
CA SER A 163 22.08 -1.39 22.41
C SER A 163 21.29 -2.27 23.40
N GLN A 164 19.97 -2.41 23.21
CA GLN A 164 19.13 -3.27 24.05
C GLN A 164 19.51 -4.75 23.91
N LEU A 165 19.73 -5.24 22.69
CA LEU A 165 20.15 -6.64 22.48
C LEU A 165 21.51 -6.91 23.10
N LYS A 166 22.46 -5.96 22.98
CA LYS A 166 23.78 -6.05 23.62
C LYS A 166 23.66 -6.14 25.13
N GLN A 167 22.86 -5.29 25.78
CA GLN A 167 22.61 -5.33 27.22
C GLN A 167 22.03 -6.65 27.69
N LEU A 168 21.16 -7.25 26.87
CA LEU A 168 20.55 -8.56 27.14
C LEU A 168 21.44 -9.73 26.73
N GLY A 169 22.61 -9.50 26.12
CA GLY A 169 23.47 -10.55 25.57
C GLY A 169 22.75 -11.39 24.50
N ILE A 170 21.88 -10.77 23.70
CA ILE A 170 21.14 -11.41 22.61
C ILE A 170 21.83 -11.09 21.29
N LYS A 171 22.18 -12.13 20.54
CA LYS A 171 22.60 -11.99 19.13
C LYS A 171 21.36 -11.90 18.25
N VAL A 172 21.47 -11.16 17.13
CA VAL A 172 20.37 -11.05 16.13
C VAL A 172 19.98 -12.46 15.64
N PRO A 173 18.71 -12.86 15.81
CA PRO A 173 18.28 -14.21 15.42
C PRO A 173 18.28 -14.38 13.90
N THR A 174 18.79 -15.51 13.43
CA THR A 174 18.77 -15.92 12.01
C THR A 174 17.93 -17.16 11.76
N THR A 175 17.52 -17.87 12.84
CA THR A 175 16.65 -19.04 12.78
C THR A 175 15.48 -18.88 13.75
N TRP A 176 14.39 -19.61 13.49
CA TRP A 176 13.21 -19.61 14.36
C TRP A 176 13.55 -20.05 15.80
N GLY A 177 14.42 -21.05 15.95
CA GLY A 177 14.87 -21.50 17.28
C GLY A 177 15.62 -20.40 18.05
N GLN A 178 16.51 -19.66 17.37
CA GLN A 178 17.21 -18.51 17.95
C GLN A 178 16.26 -17.36 18.29
N PHE A 179 15.23 -17.13 17.45
CA PHE A 179 14.21 -16.11 17.71
C PHE A 179 13.42 -16.45 18.98
N ASN A 180 12.92 -17.69 19.10
CA ASN A 180 12.24 -18.13 20.31
C ASN A 180 13.15 -18.08 21.56
N ALA A 181 14.42 -18.44 21.44
CA ALA A 181 15.39 -18.33 22.54
C ALA A 181 15.60 -16.87 22.97
N ALA A 182 15.67 -15.94 21.99
CA ALA A 182 15.74 -14.52 22.27
C ALA A 182 14.51 -14.00 23.02
N LEU A 183 13.29 -14.38 22.57
CA LEU A 183 12.03 -14.00 23.22
C LEU A 183 11.95 -14.51 24.67
N LYS A 184 12.33 -15.78 24.89
CA LYS A 184 12.41 -16.36 26.25
C LYS A 184 13.39 -15.59 27.13
N LYS A 185 14.56 -15.23 26.59
CA LYS A 185 15.59 -14.46 27.33
C LYS A 185 15.11 -13.07 27.69
N VAL A 186 14.41 -12.38 26.78
CA VAL A 186 13.78 -11.08 27.04
C VAL A 186 12.79 -11.19 28.21
N LYS A 187 11.89 -12.20 28.17
CA LYS A 187 10.90 -12.43 29.21
C LYS A 187 11.54 -12.77 30.55
N ALA A 188 12.58 -13.62 30.56
CA ALA A 188 13.32 -13.99 31.77
C ALA A 188 14.06 -12.79 32.39
N ALA A 189 14.41 -11.79 31.61
CA ALA A 189 14.99 -10.52 32.08
C ALA A 189 13.93 -9.51 32.59
N GLY A 190 12.66 -9.91 32.72
CA GLY A 190 11.56 -9.05 33.14
C GLY A 190 11.20 -7.97 32.12
N LYS A 191 11.58 -8.14 30.84
CA LYS A 191 11.28 -7.19 29.77
C LYS A 191 10.11 -7.67 28.90
N THR A 192 9.39 -6.74 28.31
CA THR A 192 8.32 -7.01 27.36
C THR A 192 8.91 -7.37 26.00
N PRO A 193 8.64 -8.55 25.42
CA PRO A 193 9.13 -8.90 24.10
C PRO A 193 8.56 -8.00 23.00
N PHE A 194 7.23 -7.85 22.97
CA PHE A 194 6.49 -7.03 21.99
C PHE A 194 5.44 -6.18 22.66
N LEU A 195 5.12 -5.03 22.06
CA LEU A 195 3.80 -4.40 22.15
C LEU A 195 3.04 -4.77 20.87
N VAL A 196 1.71 -4.70 20.90
CA VAL A 196 0.87 -5.00 19.72
C VAL A 196 -0.32 -4.06 19.68
N GLY A 197 -0.46 -3.30 18.61
CA GLY A 197 -1.48 -2.29 18.38
C GLY A 197 -2.84 -2.87 17.96
N GLY A 198 -3.34 -3.86 18.70
CA GLY A 198 -4.53 -4.62 18.32
C GLY A 198 -5.84 -3.84 18.30
N LYS A 199 -5.88 -2.63 18.91
CA LYS A 199 -7.05 -1.75 18.88
C LYS A 199 -7.44 -1.37 17.45
N ASP A 200 -6.46 -1.12 16.59
CA ASP A 200 -6.69 -0.68 15.21
C ASP A 200 -6.94 -1.86 14.25
N GLY A 201 -6.85 -3.09 14.74
CA GLY A 201 -7.17 -4.32 14.00
C GLY A 201 -6.09 -4.75 12.99
N TRP A 202 -5.63 -3.87 12.12
CA TRP A 202 -4.62 -4.19 11.11
C TRP A 202 -3.25 -4.61 11.67
N PRO A 203 -2.75 -4.11 12.83
CA PRO A 203 -1.47 -4.61 13.35
C PRO A 203 -1.52 -6.09 13.74
N LEU A 204 -2.72 -6.66 14.00
CA LEU A 204 -2.86 -8.09 14.25
C LEU A 204 -2.55 -8.90 12.98
N THR A 205 -2.97 -8.42 11.79
CA THR A 205 -2.74 -9.11 10.52
C THR A 205 -1.26 -9.11 10.14
N GLN A 206 -0.49 -8.09 10.55
CA GLN A 206 0.95 -8.02 10.37
C GLN A 206 1.71 -9.19 11.06
N TRP A 207 1.07 -9.90 11.98
CA TRP A 207 1.61 -11.11 12.60
C TRP A 207 1.18 -12.38 11.88
N VAL A 208 -0.05 -12.40 11.36
CA VAL A 208 -0.61 -13.58 10.70
C VAL A 208 0.14 -13.92 9.42
N ASP A 209 0.30 -12.94 8.56
CA ASP A 209 0.83 -13.13 7.22
C ASP A 209 2.25 -13.70 7.21
N PRO A 210 3.21 -13.12 7.97
CA PRO A 210 4.54 -13.70 8.05
C PRO A 210 4.53 -15.09 8.70
N ILE A 211 3.66 -15.35 9.67
CA ILE A 211 3.55 -16.66 10.28
C ILE A 211 3.04 -17.70 9.28
N ILE A 212 1.99 -17.39 8.51
CA ILE A 212 1.52 -18.29 7.43
C ILE A 212 2.64 -18.54 6.43
N LEU A 213 3.31 -17.48 5.94
CA LEU A 213 4.42 -17.61 4.99
C LEU A 213 5.57 -18.47 5.53
N ARG A 214 5.89 -18.37 6.82
CA ARG A 214 7.00 -19.12 7.44
C ARG A 214 6.63 -20.57 7.77
N VAL A 215 5.39 -20.83 8.18
CA VAL A 215 4.91 -22.14 8.63
C VAL A 215 4.30 -22.95 7.50
N ALA A 216 3.36 -22.35 6.74
CA ALA A 216 2.61 -23.01 5.67
C ALA A 216 3.28 -22.86 4.29
N GLY A 217 4.07 -21.80 4.11
CA GLY A 217 4.78 -21.48 2.88
C GLY A 217 3.98 -20.61 1.89
N PRO A 218 4.68 -20.03 0.88
CA PRO A 218 4.07 -19.05 -0.04
C PRO A 218 2.96 -19.65 -0.90
N SER A 219 3.04 -20.92 -1.27
CA SER A 219 1.97 -21.56 -2.04
C SER A 219 0.66 -21.62 -1.27
N ALA A 220 0.68 -22.04 0.00
CA ALA A 220 -0.51 -22.08 0.84
C ALA A 220 -1.05 -20.67 1.12
N PHE A 221 -0.16 -19.71 1.40
CA PHE A 221 -0.53 -18.30 1.60
C PHE A 221 -1.28 -17.75 0.38
N ASN A 222 -0.70 -17.87 -0.81
CA ASN A 222 -1.30 -17.35 -2.04
C ASN A 222 -2.60 -18.09 -2.41
N SER A 223 -2.71 -19.38 -2.09
CA SER A 223 -3.94 -20.14 -2.32
C SER A 223 -5.05 -19.70 -1.37
N LEU A 224 -4.75 -19.44 -0.10
CA LEU A 224 -5.71 -18.86 0.85
C LEU A 224 -6.14 -17.45 0.41
N ALA A 225 -5.20 -16.60 0.01
CA ALA A 225 -5.49 -15.26 -0.46
C ALA A 225 -6.44 -15.26 -1.68
N ARG A 226 -6.28 -16.22 -2.60
CA ARG A 226 -7.17 -16.39 -3.75
C ARG A 226 -8.48 -17.13 -3.44
N GLY A 227 -8.65 -17.65 -2.22
CA GLY A 227 -9.80 -18.50 -1.88
C GLY A 227 -9.79 -19.86 -2.58
N THR A 228 -8.63 -20.40 -2.96
CA THR A 228 -8.52 -21.73 -3.60
C THR A 228 -8.25 -22.86 -2.60
N ILE A 229 -8.00 -22.52 -1.35
CA ILE A 229 -8.02 -23.44 -0.22
C ILE A 229 -8.83 -22.83 0.92
N PRO A 230 -9.49 -23.64 1.75
CA PRO A 230 -10.25 -23.15 2.90
C PRO A 230 -9.33 -22.82 4.09
N TRP A 231 -9.90 -22.12 5.09
CA TRP A 231 -9.18 -21.75 6.32
C TRP A 231 -8.83 -22.96 7.21
N ASP A 232 -9.56 -24.06 7.09
CA ASP A 232 -9.31 -25.31 7.80
C ASP A 232 -8.26 -26.23 7.13
N ASP A 233 -7.59 -25.75 6.05
CA ASP A 233 -6.41 -26.43 5.52
C ASP A 233 -5.39 -26.65 6.66
N LYS A 234 -4.90 -27.90 6.81
CA LYS A 234 -4.00 -28.30 7.92
C LYS A 234 -2.76 -27.41 8.05
N ARG A 235 -2.26 -26.85 6.95
CA ARG A 235 -1.10 -25.94 6.95
C ARG A 235 -1.46 -24.60 7.57
N ILE A 236 -2.66 -24.09 7.29
CA ILE A 236 -3.19 -22.84 7.84
C ILE A 236 -3.49 -23.00 9.33
N VAL A 237 -4.21 -24.08 9.71
CA VAL A 237 -4.46 -24.41 11.13
C VAL A 237 -3.15 -24.46 11.92
N ARG A 238 -2.11 -25.11 11.37
CA ARG A 238 -0.80 -25.14 12.01
C ARG A 238 -0.18 -23.75 12.18
N ALA A 239 -0.30 -22.87 11.18
CA ALA A 239 0.21 -21.51 11.28
C ALA A 239 -0.50 -20.73 12.41
N PHE A 240 -1.81 -20.84 12.51
CA PHE A 240 -2.57 -20.22 13.62
C PHE A 240 -2.26 -20.82 14.98
N THR A 241 -1.97 -22.11 15.06
CA THR A 241 -1.49 -22.74 16.30
C THR A 241 -0.15 -22.14 16.76
N VAL A 242 0.79 -21.91 15.82
CA VAL A 242 2.07 -21.25 16.11
C VAL A 242 1.85 -19.80 16.56
N LEU A 243 1.00 -19.06 15.85
CA LEU A 243 0.65 -17.69 16.22
C LEU A 243 0.04 -17.61 17.62
N ASN A 244 -0.93 -18.47 17.92
CA ASN A 244 -1.57 -18.51 19.25
C ASN A 244 -0.56 -18.78 20.36
N GLY A 245 0.42 -19.65 20.11
CA GLY A 245 1.54 -19.85 21.05
C GLY A 245 2.38 -18.60 21.27
N MET A 246 2.56 -17.74 20.24
CA MET A 246 3.25 -16.46 20.39
C MET A 246 2.39 -15.45 21.16
N ILE A 247 1.10 -15.38 20.87
CA ILE A 247 0.14 -14.52 21.59
C ILE A 247 0.19 -14.81 23.08
N GLN A 248 -0.02 -16.06 23.48
CA GLN A 248 -0.05 -16.47 24.88
C GLN A 248 1.26 -16.22 25.64
N ASN A 249 2.40 -16.37 24.98
CA ASN A 249 3.69 -16.31 25.64
C ASN A 249 4.36 -14.92 25.61
N TYR A 250 4.10 -14.10 24.59
CA TYR A 250 4.93 -12.92 24.31
C TYR A 250 4.17 -11.62 24.09
N TRP A 251 2.85 -11.65 23.94
CA TRP A 251 2.04 -10.45 23.82
C TRP A 251 1.52 -9.98 25.18
N PRO A 252 1.43 -8.68 25.43
CA PRO A 252 0.83 -8.15 26.65
C PRO A 252 -0.70 -8.31 26.63
N SER A 253 -1.30 -8.45 27.81
CA SER A 253 -2.75 -8.63 27.96
C SER A 253 -3.58 -7.45 27.45
N ASN A 254 -2.99 -6.25 27.36
CA ASN A 254 -3.65 -5.04 26.88
C ASN A 254 -3.51 -4.82 25.37
N SER A 255 -3.03 -5.81 24.59
CA SER A 255 -2.80 -5.69 23.13
C SER A 255 -4.03 -5.16 22.39
N LEU A 256 -5.25 -5.60 22.73
CA LEU A 256 -6.49 -5.13 22.09
C LEU A 256 -6.91 -3.71 22.47
N ALA A 257 -6.30 -3.12 23.50
CA ALA A 257 -6.54 -1.74 23.92
C ALA A 257 -5.43 -0.77 23.46
N THR A 258 -4.32 -1.30 22.94
CA THR A 258 -3.17 -0.53 22.49
C THR A 258 -3.37 -0.13 21.03
N ALA A 259 -3.27 1.17 20.72
CA ALA A 259 -3.28 1.66 19.35
C ALA A 259 -1.91 1.45 18.67
N PHE A 260 -1.86 1.44 17.35
CA PHE A 260 -0.60 1.32 16.58
C PHE A 260 0.45 2.34 17.00
N ILE A 261 0.05 3.60 17.17
CA ILE A 261 1.02 4.64 17.55
C ILE A 261 1.58 4.43 18.96
N ASP A 262 0.78 3.88 19.88
CA ASP A 262 1.23 3.54 21.23
C ASP A 262 2.18 2.34 21.23
N GLU A 263 1.93 1.34 20.36
CA GLU A 263 2.85 0.24 20.09
C GLU A 263 4.21 0.77 19.60
N ALA A 264 4.19 1.51 18.48
CA ALA A 264 5.39 2.04 17.84
C ALA A 264 6.20 2.95 18.79
N CYS A 265 5.52 3.86 19.49
CA CYS A 265 6.17 4.78 20.42
C CYS A 265 6.61 4.07 21.71
N GLY A 266 5.88 3.07 22.17
CA GLY A 266 6.28 2.23 23.28
C GLY A 266 7.58 1.46 22.98
N TRP A 267 7.69 0.85 21.82
CA TRP A 267 8.93 0.23 21.36
C TRP A 267 10.03 1.28 21.17
N ALA A 268 9.75 2.38 20.47
CA ALA A 268 10.71 3.44 20.21
C ALA A 268 11.32 4.02 21.50
N THR A 269 10.59 4.10 22.58
CA THR A 269 11.05 4.56 23.90
C THR A 269 11.58 3.43 24.80
N GLY A 270 11.56 2.16 24.35
CA GLY A 270 12.21 1.03 25.03
C GLY A 270 11.31 0.25 25.98
N LYS A 271 10.00 0.45 25.94
CA LYS A 271 9.03 -0.35 26.72
C LYS A 271 8.94 -1.80 26.21
N ALA A 272 9.24 -2.04 24.92
CA ALA A 272 9.41 -3.37 24.36
C ALA A 272 10.78 -3.51 23.69
N VAL A 273 11.25 -4.78 23.57
CA VAL A 273 12.57 -5.06 22.96
C VAL A 273 12.47 -5.17 21.46
N PHE A 274 11.40 -5.77 20.95
CA PHE A 274 11.15 -5.96 19.55
C PHE A 274 9.82 -5.32 19.14
N ASP A 275 9.72 -4.98 17.85
CA ASP A 275 8.48 -4.56 17.21
C ASP A 275 8.33 -5.30 15.88
N ASN A 276 7.13 -5.72 15.51
CA ASN A 276 6.85 -6.40 14.24
C ASN A 276 5.97 -5.51 13.37
N GLN A 277 6.64 -4.70 12.57
CA GLN A 277 5.95 -3.71 11.74
C GLN A 277 6.64 -3.55 10.37
N GLY A 278 6.00 -2.81 9.48
CA GLY A 278 6.51 -2.50 8.17
C GLY A 278 7.65 -1.48 8.14
N ALA A 279 8.15 -1.20 6.95
CA ALA A 279 9.25 -0.27 6.72
C ALA A 279 8.95 1.18 7.15
N PHE A 280 7.68 1.55 7.29
CA PHE A 280 7.24 2.88 7.71
C PHE A 280 7.70 3.26 9.13
N ILE A 281 8.02 2.31 10.00
CA ILE A 281 8.62 2.57 11.32
C ILE A 281 9.88 3.42 11.22
N ASN A 282 10.60 3.32 10.11
CA ASN A 282 11.79 4.11 9.87
C ASN A 282 11.54 5.63 9.83
N LEU A 283 10.31 6.04 9.50
CA LEU A 283 9.87 7.43 9.53
C LEU A 283 9.03 7.74 10.79
N VAL A 284 8.16 6.82 11.18
CA VAL A 284 7.25 7.00 12.33
C VAL A 284 8.01 7.12 13.65
N ALA A 285 8.97 6.24 13.92
CA ALA A 285 9.68 6.23 15.19
C ALA A 285 10.43 7.54 15.48
N PRO A 286 11.27 8.10 14.57
CA PRO A 286 11.88 9.40 14.80
C PRO A 286 10.92 10.58 14.61
N GLY A 287 9.92 10.46 13.77
CA GLY A 287 9.02 11.57 13.44
C GLY A 287 7.96 11.83 14.49
N GLN A 288 7.41 10.77 15.08
CA GLN A 288 6.27 10.88 15.99
C GLN A 288 6.58 10.46 17.43
N CYS A 289 7.61 9.62 17.66
CA CYS A 289 7.84 9.03 18.97
C CYS A 289 9.06 9.61 19.72
N ASP A 290 10.22 9.62 19.08
CA ASP A 290 11.47 10.16 19.66
C ASP A 290 12.37 10.74 18.57
N LYS A 291 12.37 12.07 18.46
CA LYS A 291 13.18 12.84 17.47
C LYS A 291 14.69 12.61 17.57
N LYS A 292 15.18 12.04 18.67
CA LYS A 292 16.61 11.73 18.86
C LYS A 292 17.04 10.45 18.15
N LEU A 293 16.08 9.57 17.84
CA LEU A 293 16.37 8.30 17.18
C LEU A 293 16.91 8.52 15.77
N LYS A 294 17.99 7.83 15.44
CA LYS A 294 18.63 7.85 14.12
C LYS A 294 18.51 6.46 13.48
N PRO A 295 17.70 6.33 12.42
CA PRO A 295 17.56 5.06 11.69
C PRO A 295 18.90 4.50 11.23
N GLY A 296 19.13 3.21 11.44
CA GLY A 296 20.38 2.51 11.08
C GLY A 296 21.50 2.65 12.10
N ARG A 297 21.45 3.63 13.02
CA ARG A 297 22.38 3.79 14.14
C ARG A 297 21.78 3.27 15.45
N ASP A 298 20.61 3.81 15.83
CA ASP A 298 20.00 3.54 17.13
C ASP A 298 19.02 2.37 17.07
N PHE A 299 18.47 2.10 15.88
CA PHE A 299 17.60 0.98 15.62
C PHE A 299 17.75 0.46 14.18
N THR A 300 17.46 -0.80 14.00
CA THR A 300 17.45 -1.50 12.71
C THR A 300 16.50 -2.68 12.78
N PHE A 301 16.47 -3.51 11.75
CA PHE A 301 15.60 -4.68 11.69
C PHE A 301 16.31 -5.92 11.18
N PHE A 302 15.71 -7.07 11.47
CA PHE A 302 15.95 -8.33 10.77
C PHE A 302 14.62 -8.88 10.24
N LEU A 303 14.69 -9.75 9.24
CA LEU A 303 13.50 -10.40 8.70
C LEU A 303 13.04 -11.49 9.67
N MET A 304 11.73 -11.65 9.87
CA MET A 304 11.21 -12.74 10.66
C MET A 304 11.82 -14.07 10.16
N PRO A 305 12.50 -14.84 11.03
CA PRO A 305 13.26 -16.02 10.61
C PRO A 305 12.39 -17.11 10.01
N LYS A 306 12.97 -17.94 9.15
CA LYS A 306 12.31 -19.13 8.61
C LYS A 306 11.93 -20.10 9.74
N TYR A 307 10.72 -20.64 9.70
CA TYR A 307 10.25 -21.64 10.65
C TYR A 307 11.00 -22.96 10.53
N ARG A 308 11.38 -23.33 9.28
CA ARG A 308 12.23 -24.49 8.96
C ARG A 308 13.35 -24.03 8.03
N ALA A 309 14.52 -24.63 8.16
CA ALA A 309 15.68 -24.31 7.32
C ALA A 309 15.38 -24.51 5.82
N SER A 310 14.63 -25.55 5.47
CA SER A 310 14.20 -25.88 4.10
C SER A 310 13.11 -24.97 3.54
N ALA A 311 12.45 -24.12 4.35
CA ALA A 311 11.41 -23.22 3.86
C ALA A 311 12.02 -22.19 2.90
N PRO A 312 11.32 -21.84 1.79
CA PRO A 312 11.77 -20.80 0.90
C PRO A 312 11.88 -19.45 1.61
N THR A 313 12.76 -18.58 1.11
CA THR A 313 12.75 -17.18 1.53
C THR A 313 11.59 -16.50 0.82
N ALA A 314 10.53 -16.19 1.52
CA ALA A 314 9.40 -15.45 1.01
C ALA A 314 9.26 -14.13 1.76
N GLN A 315 8.91 -13.09 1.03
CA GLN A 315 8.59 -11.78 1.59
C GLN A 315 7.09 -11.55 1.52
N PHE A 316 6.62 -10.86 2.49
CA PHE A 316 5.29 -10.35 2.57
C PHE A 316 5.33 -8.87 2.16
N VAL A 317 4.59 -8.53 1.14
CA VAL A 317 4.51 -7.17 0.60
C VAL A 317 3.13 -6.62 0.81
N SER A 318 3.06 -5.34 1.07
CA SER A 318 1.82 -4.58 1.09
C SER A 318 2.05 -3.24 0.41
N GLY A 319 1.04 -2.40 0.40
CA GLY A 319 1.21 -1.05 -0.09
C GLY A 319 -0.12 -0.39 -0.37
N ASP A 320 -0.03 0.90 -0.59
CA ASP A 320 -1.18 1.74 -0.81
C ASP A 320 -1.26 2.16 -2.28
N LEU A 321 -2.45 2.06 -2.82
CA LEU A 321 -2.79 2.47 -4.16
C LEU A 321 -3.56 3.79 -4.12
N PHE A 322 -3.65 4.47 -5.27
CA PHE A 322 -4.56 5.58 -5.49
C PHE A 322 -5.47 5.29 -6.66
N ALA A 323 -6.75 5.56 -6.49
CA ALA A 323 -7.77 5.44 -7.53
C ALA A 323 -8.44 6.80 -7.77
N GLY A 324 -8.87 7.06 -8.99
CA GLY A 324 -9.69 8.21 -9.35
C GLY A 324 -11.15 7.84 -9.45
N ALA A 325 -12.04 8.72 -9.00
CA ALA A 325 -13.47 8.57 -9.22
C ALA A 325 -13.78 8.75 -10.72
N LYS A 326 -14.63 7.85 -11.27
CA LYS A 326 -15.00 7.89 -12.69
C LYS A 326 -15.76 9.19 -13.06
N ASP A 327 -16.68 9.58 -12.19
CA ASP A 327 -17.59 10.70 -12.40
C ASP A 327 -17.07 11.98 -11.71
N THR A 328 -15.73 12.17 -11.70
CA THR A 328 -15.11 13.42 -11.23
C THR A 328 -15.40 14.59 -12.19
N ASP A 329 -15.64 15.77 -11.63
CA ASP A 329 -15.79 17.02 -12.43
C ASP A 329 -14.46 17.48 -13.05
N ASN A 330 -13.32 16.89 -12.64
CA ASN A 330 -11.97 17.29 -13.05
C ASN A 330 -11.16 16.12 -13.64
N PRO A 331 -11.63 15.44 -14.71
CA PRO A 331 -11.02 14.19 -15.18
C PRO A 331 -9.56 14.34 -15.64
N ASP A 332 -9.22 15.46 -16.31
CA ASP A 332 -7.85 15.71 -16.80
C ASP A 332 -6.88 15.98 -15.65
N ALA A 333 -7.30 16.75 -14.65
CA ALA A 333 -6.52 17.01 -13.45
C ALA A 333 -6.35 15.75 -12.60
N THR A 334 -7.40 14.93 -12.49
CA THR A 334 -7.37 13.63 -11.80
C THR A 334 -6.39 12.67 -12.48
N MET A 335 -6.47 12.53 -13.80
CA MET A 335 -5.55 11.70 -14.59
C MET A 335 -4.10 12.19 -14.48
N ALA A 336 -3.87 13.51 -14.54
CA ALA A 336 -2.56 14.10 -14.36
C ALA A 336 -1.97 13.84 -12.97
N PHE A 337 -2.80 13.95 -11.92
CA PHE A 337 -2.36 13.68 -10.56
C PHE A 337 -2.01 12.20 -10.36
N LEU A 338 -2.84 11.27 -10.84
CA LEU A 338 -2.57 9.82 -10.79
C LEU A 338 -1.31 9.46 -11.58
N GLY A 339 -1.15 10.04 -12.78
CA GLY A 339 0.06 9.89 -13.60
C GLY A 339 1.31 10.40 -12.89
N TYR A 340 1.21 11.53 -12.20
CA TYR A 340 2.30 12.08 -11.39
C TYR A 340 2.66 11.17 -10.24
N LEU A 341 1.67 10.69 -9.47
CA LEU A 341 1.91 9.77 -8.34
C LEU A 341 2.66 8.50 -8.77
N GLY A 342 2.37 7.97 -9.97
CA GLY A 342 3.08 6.81 -10.53
C GLY A 342 4.52 7.10 -10.97
N SER A 343 4.94 8.35 -11.06
CA SER A 343 6.24 8.74 -11.60
C SER A 343 7.40 8.58 -10.61
N ALA A 344 8.59 8.28 -11.12
CA ALA A 344 9.79 8.19 -10.29
C ALA A 344 10.17 9.52 -9.61
N PRO A 345 10.02 10.72 -10.22
CA PRO A 345 10.21 11.98 -9.52
C PRO A 345 9.31 12.15 -8.30
N ALA A 346 8.00 11.89 -8.43
CA ALA A 346 7.06 12.00 -7.31
C ALA A 346 7.39 11.04 -6.17
N GLN A 347 7.61 9.77 -6.48
CA GLN A 347 7.95 8.75 -5.49
C GLN A 347 9.31 9.01 -4.82
N SER A 348 10.26 9.62 -5.53
CA SER A 348 11.54 10.04 -4.96
C SER A 348 11.39 11.12 -3.91
N ILE A 349 10.34 11.95 -3.94
CA ILE A 349 10.11 12.99 -2.93
C ILE A 349 9.88 12.35 -1.56
N TRP A 350 9.02 11.34 -1.48
CA TRP A 350 8.80 10.62 -0.22
C TRP A 350 9.97 9.71 0.12
N ALA A 351 10.53 8.98 -0.85
CA ALA A 351 11.66 8.08 -0.61
C ALA A 351 12.84 8.79 0.10
N ARG A 352 13.10 10.07 -0.20
CA ARG A 352 14.12 10.87 0.48
C ARG A 352 13.81 11.17 1.95
N ARG A 353 12.57 11.02 2.38
CA ARG A 353 12.13 11.23 3.76
C ARG A 353 12.23 9.96 4.60
N GLY A 354 12.30 8.80 3.96
CA GLY A 354 12.33 7.48 4.60
C GLY A 354 10.96 6.87 4.84
N GLY A 355 10.93 5.66 5.37
CA GLY A 355 9.70 4.92 5.69
C GLY A 355 8.82 4.59 4.47
N TYR A 356 9.42 4.54 3.29
CA TYR A 356 8.75 4.41 2.01
C TYR A 356 9.53 3.47 1.10
N ILE A 357 8.81 2.67 0.34
CA ILE A 357 9.40 1.89 -0.75
C ILE A 357 8.71 2.29 -2.05
N ALA A 358 9.49 2.77 -3.01
CA ALA A 358 8.96 3.15 -4.31
C ALA A 358 8.61 1.92 -5.14
N PRO A 359 7.35 1.74 -5.58
CA PRO A 359 7.00 0.71 -6.56
C PRO A 359 7.59 0.95 -7.94
N ASN A 360 7.84 2.21 -8.31
CA ASN A 360 8.46 2.58 -9.58
C ASN A 360 9.96 2.18 -9.57
N ALA A 361 10.34 1.26 -10.45
CA ALA A 361 11.68 0.67 -10.52
C ALA A 361 12.78 1.69 -10.92
N LYS A 362 12.41 2.87 -11.42
CA LYS A 362 13.37 3.94 -11.79
C LYS A 362 13.78 4.80 -10.59
N VAL A 363 13.19 4.60 -9.41
CA VAL A 363 13.65 5.26 -8.19
C VAL A 363 14.93 4.58 -7.69
N PRO A 364 16.10 5.25 -7.72
CA PRO A 364 17.35 4.59 -7.39
C PRO A 364 17.54 4.47 -5.88
N LEU A 365 18.20 3.40 -5.41
CA LEU A 365 18.45 3.15 -3.98
C LEU A 365 19.20 4.29 -3.29
N LYS A 366 20.01 5.08 -4.01
CA LYS A 366 20.76 6.21 -3.46
C LYS A 366 19.88 7.36 -2.94
N VAL A 367 18.60 7.44 -3.34
CA VAL A 367 17.70 8.50 -2.82
C VAL A 367 17.24 8.23 -1.40
N TYR A 368 17.27 6.99 -0.94
CA TYR A 368 16.87 6.63 0.40
C TYR A 368 17.87 7.12 1.45
N PRO A 369 17.42 7.80 2.52
CA PRO A 369 18.28 8.62 3.36
C PRO A 369 19.25 7.82 4.26
N ASN A 370 18.87 6.62 4.66
CA ASN A 370 19.65 5.82 5.62
C ASN A 370 19.77 4.35 5.21
N VAL A 371 20.55 3.59 5.96
CA VAL A 371 20.83 2.19 5.67
C VAL A 371 19.60 1.30 5.82
N ASN A 372 18.69 1.60 6.76
CA ASN A 372 17.47 0.82 6.94
C ASN A 372 16.52 0.96 5.74
N ASP A 373 16.30 2.20 5.27
CA ASP A 373 15.47 2.44 4.09
C ASP A 373 16.03 1.75 2.85
N ARG A 374 17.36 1.88 2.62
CA ARG A 374 18.03 1.18 1.51
C ARG A 374 17.90 -0.33 1.63
N LYS A 375 18.06 -0.87 2.84
CA LYS A 375 17.93 -2.30 3.13
C LYS A 375 16.50 -2.80 2.90
N ALA A 376 15.49 -2.04 3.33
CA ALA A 376 14.08 -2.35 3.09
C ALA A 376 13.74 -2.29 1.60
N ALA A 377 14.11 -1.21 0.91
CA ALA A 377 13.88 -1.06 -0.53
C ALA A 377 14.59 -2.13 -1.37
N ALA A 378 15.78 -2.60 -0.95
CA ALA A 378 16.48 -3.70 -1.61
C ALA A 378 15.79 -5.07 -1.42
N GLN A 379 14.92 -5.22 -0.40
CA GLN A 379 14.09 -6.42 -0.20
C GLN A 379 12.82 -6.40 -1.05
N TRP A 380 12.47 -5.26 -1.64
CA TRP A 380 11.28 -5.16 -2.50
C TRP A 380 11.43 -6.13 -3.68
N PRO A 381 10.49 -7.07 -3.87
CA PRO A 381 10.62 -8.05 -4.92
C PRO A 381 10.55 -7.38 -6.29
N LYS A 382 11.54 -7.62 -7.12
CA LYS A 382 11.53 -7.17 -8.53
C LYS A 382 10.38 -7.80 -9.31
N ASN A 383 9.98 -9.01 -8.90
CA ASN A 383 8.78 -9.70 -9.36
C ASN A 383 8.02 -10.23 -8.13
N PRO A 384 7.01 -9.52 -7.61
CA PRO A 384 6.29 -9.90 -6.40
C PRO A 384 5.52 -11.22 -6.51
N THR A 385 5.30 -11.76 -7.72
CA THR A 385 4.60 -13.04 -7.88
C THR A 385 5.46 -14.26 -7.53
N VAL A 386 6.78 -14.12 -7.48
CA VAL A 386 7.69 -15.28 -7.39
C VAL A 386 7.91 -15.72 -5.94
N ALA A 387 7.87 -14.82 -4.97
CA ALA A 387 8.26 -15.15 -3.59
C ALA A 387 7.48 -14.39 -2.52
N ALA A 388 6.40 -13.72 -2.86
CA ALA A 388 5.68 -12.88 -1.92
C ALA A 388 4.19 -13.17 -1.93
N GLY A 389 3.57 -13.11 -0.74
CA GLY A 389 2.15 -12.84 -0.61
C GLY A 389 1.92 -11.34 -0.55
N TYR A 390 0.85 -10.85 -1.13
CA TYR A 390 0.33 -9.54 -0.80
C TYR A 390 -0.46 -9.64 0.50
N ASP A 391 -0.43 -8.59 1.33
CA ASP A 391 -1.18 -8.48 2.58
C ASP A 391 -2.56 -9.12 2.49
N LEU A 392 -2.79 -10.16 3.31
CA LEU A 392 -3.91 -11.08 3.12
C LEU A 392 -5.26 -10.39 3.29
N ASP A 393 -5.39 -9.59 4.33
CA ASP A 393 -6.65 -8.93 4.63
C ASP A 393 -6.94 -7.76 3.67
N ASP A 394 -5.94 -7.02 3.27
CA ASP A 394 -6.05 -5.97 2.25
C ASP A 394 -6.35 -6.54 0.88
N TRP A 395 -5.81 -7.74 0.58
CA TRP A 395 -6.16 -8.46 -0.63
C TRP A 395 -7.60 -8.96 -0.61
N ILE A 396 -8.04 -9.55 0.49
CA ILE A 396 -9.40 -10.07 0.63
C ILE A 396 -10.42 -8.93 0.53
N GLY A 397 -10.26 -7.92 1.38
CA GLY A 397 -11.14 -6.75 1.40
C GLY A 397 -12.57 -7.04 1.88
N GLY A 398 -13.42 -6.04 1.82
CA GLY A 398 -14.86 -6.13 2.05
C GLY A 398 -15.25 -6.66 3.44
N SER A 399 -16.42 -7.30 3.50
CA SER A 399 -16.97 -7.83 4.76
C SER A 399 -16.14 -8.98 5.35
N ILE A 400 -15.44 -9.74 4.49
CA ILE A 400 -14.57 -10.83 4.93
C ILE A 400 -13.37 -10.24 5.69
N GLN A 401 -12.76 -9.17 5.21
CA GLN A 401 -11.67 -8.46 5.90
C GLN A 401 -12.11 -7.97 7.29
N VAL A 402 -13.27 -7.32 7.36
CA VAL A 402 -13.82 -6.83 8.65
C VAL A 402 -14.00 -7.99 9.64
N ARG A 403 -14.62 -9.09 9.19
CA ARG A 403 -14.85 -10.25 10.05
C ARG A 403 -13.55 -10.96 10.43
N TYR A 404 -12.58 -10.98 9.52
CA TYR A 404 -11.25 -11.54 9.78
C TYR A 404 -10.54 -10.80 10.90
N ARG A 405 -10.49 -9.46 10.86
CA ARG A 405 -9.90 -8.64 11.94
C ARG A 405 -10.61 -8.84 13.27
N GLN A 406 -11.95 -8.93 13.25
CA GLN A 406 -12.74 -9.25 14.46
C GLN A 406 -12.42 -10.64 15.01
N ALA A 407 -12.34 -11.66 14.14
CA ALA A 407 -11.99 -13.02 14.54
C ALA A 407 -10.57 -13.11 15.10
N LEU A 408 -9.61 -12.32 14.59
CA LEU A 408 -8.28 -12.21 15.17
C LEU A 408 -8.31 -11.58 16.57
N ALA A 409 -9.09 -10.54 16.78
CA ALA A 409 -9.27 -9.97 18.12
C ALA A 409 -9.91 -10.99 19.09
N GLU A 410 -10.88 -11.79 18.62
CA GLU A 410 -11.43 -12.91 19.40
C GLU A 410 -10.35 -13.95 19.73
N LEU A 411 -9.51 -14.33 18.75
CA LEU A 411 -8.39 -15.26 18.98
C LEU A 411 -7.41 -14.74 20.04
N VAL A 412 -7.08 -13.44 19.98
CA VAL A 412 -6.19 -12.82 21.00
C VAL A 412 -6.79 -12.88 22.39
N ARG A 413 -8.10 -12.71 22.53
CA ARG A 413 -8.82 -12.73 23.80
C ARG A 413 -9.04 -14.16 24.34
N ASP A 414 -9.52 -15.04 23.44
CA ASP A 414 -10.07 -16.36 23.83
C ASP A 414 -9.01 -17.48 23.70
N HIS A 415 -7.96 -17.27 22.91
CA HIS A 415 -6.91 -18.24 22.57
C HIS A 415 -7.45 -19.51 21.89
N ASP A 416 -8.62 -19.44 21.26
CA ASP A 416 -9.31 -20.57 20.62
C ASP A 416 -9.09 -20.57 19.11
N VAL A 417 -8.08 -21.33 18.66
CA VAL A 417 -7.79 -21.51 17.22
C VAL A 417 -8.95 -22.21 16.50
N GLY A 418 -9.61 -23.17 17.15
CA GLY A 418 -10.73 -23.91 16.55
C GLY A 418 -11.91 -22.99 16.23
N LYS A 419 -12.27 -22.12 17.18
CA LYS A 419 -13.30 -21.08 16.99
C LYS A 419 -12.93 -20.11 15.87
N PHE A 420 -11.68 -19.64 15.82
CA PHE A 420 -11.20 -18.78 14.75
C PHE A 420 -11.35 -19.45 13.38
N ILE A 421 -10.81 -20.66 13.22
CA ILE A 421 -10.84 -21.42 11.96
C ILE A 421 -12.27 -21.68 11.51
N SER A 422 -13.14 -22.17 12.39
CA SER A 422 -14.55 -22.45 12.07
C SER A 422 -15.31 -21.18 11.66
N THR A 423 -15.00 -20.05 12.31
CA THR A 423 -15.59 -18.75 11.94
C THR A 423 -15.17 -18.36 10.55
N MET A 424 -13.87 -18.39 10.22
CA MET A 424 -13.37 -17.97 8.93
C MET A 424 -13.81 -18.91 7.80
N THR A 425 -13.82 -20.23 8.02
CA THR A 425 -14.33 -21.21 7.02
C THR A 425 -15.81 -21.01 6.69
N ARG A 426 -16.60 -20.55 7.66
CA ARG A 426 -18.03 -20.22 7.44
C ARG A 426 -18.22 -18.91 6.68
N VAL A 427 -17.43 -17.89 7.00
CA VAL A 427 -17.59 -16.52 6.46
C VAL A 427 -16.96 -16.37 5.08
N ASP A 428 -15.78 -16.94 4.90
CA ASP A 428 -15.06 -16.89 3.62
C ASP A 428 -15.47 -18.09 2.76
N THR A 429 -16.44 -17.86 1.88
CA THR A 429 -16.98 -18.89 0.99
C THR A 429 -16.30 -18.94 -0.38
N ARG A 430 -15.21 -18.18 -0.59
CA ARG A 430 -14.51 -18.12 -1.89
C ARG A 430 -13.87 -19.45 -2.31
N SER A 431 -13.61 -20.35 -1.35
CA SER A 431 -13.08 -21.70 -1.61
C SER A 431 -14.14 -22.79 -1.74
N LYS A 432 -15.42 -22.43 -1.68
CA LYS A 432 -16.58 -23.31 -1.89
C LYS A 432 -17.11 -23.14 -3.31
#